data_109e5dfe6261aa02e571662776604417
#
_entry.id   109e5dfe6261aa02e571662776604417
#
_cell.length_a   1.000
_cell.length_b   1.000
_cell.length_c   1.000
_cell.angle_alpha   90.00
_cell.angle_beta   90.00
_cell.angle_gamma   90.00
#
_symmetry.space_group_name_H-M   'P 1'
#
loop_
_entity.id
_entity.type
_entity.pdbx_description
1 polymer ?
#
loop_
_entity_poly.entity_id
_entity_poly.type
_entity_poly.pdbx_seq_one_letter_code
_entity_poly.pdbx_strand_id
1 'polypeptide(L)'
;MLKEKLKFNQSVTRQFVLFTAYVLTLLMSPFYTYQKIGENDSSQFTIFLGEHSLYNAKEFEGLIHSYFTISLVILFVLPVLAIFVKYLLNKIGYPLLAHLQSLLIFVACSIILIFTMFSMTVQIDLLRLDWGFYLCQAFYWIFILREWWNVSGIVYRRNHLSDDERAEEKEQSAE
;
A
#
# COMPACT_ATOMS: atom_id res chain seq x y z
N MET A 1 1.45 -31.46 -3.43
CA MET A 1 0.32 -30.99 -2.58
C MET A 1 0.79 -30.39 -1.23
N LEU A 2 1.58 -31.09 -0.40
CA LEU A 2 2.03 -30.54 0.91
C LEU A 2 2.97 -29.34 0.76
N LYS A 3 3.94 -29.39 -0.18
CA LYS A 3 4.89 -28.29 -0.46
C LYS A 3 4.21 -27.04 -1.02
N GLU A 4 3.12 -27.19 -1.78
CA GLU A 4 2.36 -26.04 -2.30
C GLU A 4 1.52 -25.37 -1.22
N LYS A 5 0.89 -26.14 -0.33
CA LYS A 5 0.19 -25.61 0.85
C LYS A 5 1.14 -24.85 1.80
N LEU A 6 2.37 -25.36 2.00
CA LEU A 6 3.39 -24.70 2.80
C LEU A 6 3.87 -23.37 2.18
N LYS A 7 4.09 -23.33 0.85
CA LYS A 7 4.46 -22.08 0.15
C LYS A 7 3.33 -21.06 0.17
N PHE A 8 2.09 -21.50 0.02
CA PHE A 8 0.92 -20.63 0.12
C PHE A 8 0.80 -20.01 1.53
N ASN A 9 0.94 -20.82 2.56
CA ASN A 9 0.86 -20.36 3.96
C ASN A 9 1.96 -19.33 4.28
N GLN A 10 3.19 -19.54 3.83
CA GLN A 10 4.29 -18.58 3.98
C GLN A 10 4.04 -17.26 3.25
N SER A 11 3.43 -17.30 2.06
CA SER A 11 3.13 -16.09 1.31
C SER A 11 2.05 -15.24 2.01
N VAL A 12 1.01 -15.86 2.54
CA VAL A 12 -0.06 -15.18 3.28
C VAL A 12 0.48 -14.60 4.59
N THR A 13 1.27 -15.36 5.34
CA THR A 13 1.88 -14.89 6.58
C THR A 13 2.78 -13.67 6.36
N ARG A 14 3.61 -13.68 5.31
CA ARG A 14 4.45 -12.53 4.97
C ARG A 14 3.64 -11.28 4.61
N GLN A 15 2.52 -11.44 3.90
CA GLN A 15 1.63 -10.31 3.58
C GLN A 15 0.99 -9.74 4.84
N PHE A 16 0.55 -10.62 5.74
CA PHE A 16 -0.05 -10.21 6.99
C PHE A 16 0.94 -9.45 7.88
N VAL A 17 2.19 -9.93 8.01
CA VAL A 17 3.24 -9.26 8.77
C VAL A 17 3.54 -7.88 8.20
N LEU A 18 3.72 -7.76 6.88
CA LEU A 18 3.97 -6.48 6.22
C LEU A 18 2.78 -5.52 6.39
N PHE A 19 1.57 -6.01 6.29
CA PHE A 19 0.37 -5.20 6.49
C PHE A 19 0.25 -4.72 7.95
N THR A 20 0.52 -5.60 8.91
CA THR A 20 0.53 -5.24 10.33
C THR A 20 1.59 -4.17 10.61
N ALA A 21 2.79 -4.31 10.07
CA ALA A 21 3.84 -3.32 10.21
C ALA A 21 3.44 -1.96 9.59
N TYR A 22 2.80 -1.96 8.42
CA TYR A 22 2.25 -0.76 7.80
C TYR A 22 1.21 -0.08 8.70
N VAL A 23 0.25 -0.85 9.23
CA VAL A 23 -0.80 -0.32 10.13
C VAL A 23 -0.20 0.27 11.40
N LEU A 24 0.75 -0.43 12.02
CA LEU A 24 1.45 0.08 13.20
C LEU A 24 2.20 1.39 12.90
N THR A 25 2.87 1.46 11.75
CA THR A 25 3.53 2.69 11.31
C THR A 25 2.53 3.83 11.12
N LEU A 26 1.41 3.58 10.46
CA LEU A 26 0.37 4.58 10.23
C LEU A 26 -0.22 5.12 11.54
N LEU A 27 -0.36 4.25 12.55
CA LEU A 27 -0.95 4.62 13.84
C LEU A 27 0.01 5.33 14.80
N MET A 28 1.28 4.90 14.83
CA MET A 28 2.20 5.24 15.92
C MET A 28 3.36 6.13 15.49
N SER A 29 3.64 6.23 14.19
CA SER A 29 4.79 7.02 13.72
C SER A 29 4.46 8.49 13.60
N PRO A 30 5.39 9.40 13.87
CA PRO A 30 5.22 10.82 13.60
C PRO A 30 5.21 11.07 12.09
N PHE A 31 4.17 11.72 11.62
CA PHE A 31 3.98 12.08 10.21
C PHE A 31 4.36 13.51 9.90
N TYR A 32 4.30 14.37 10.91
CA TYR A 32 4.60 15.78 10.77
C TYR A 32 5.44 16.29 11.91
N THR A 33 6.30 17.22 11.56
CA THR A 33 7.02 18.08 12.51
C THR A 33 6.55 19.52 12.30
N TYR A 34 6.11 20.15 13.37
CA TYR A 34 5.70 21.56 13.41
C TYR A 34 6.71 22.39 14.18
N GLN A 35 7.21 23.46 13.58
CA GLN A 35 8.17 24.37 14.21
C GLN A 35 7.53 25.75 14.38
N LYS A 36 7.24 26.12 15.62
CA LYS A 36 6.64 27.41 15.93
C LYS A 36 7.67 28.54 15.79
N ILE A 37 7.26 29.66 15.21
CA ILE A 37 8.14 30.81 15.01
C ILE A 37 8.55 31.38 16.38
N GLY A 38 9.87 31.43 16.62
CA GLY A 38 10.44 31.99 17.86
C GLY A 38 10.65 30.99 18.99
N GLU A 39 10.26 29.74 18.83
CA GLU A 39 10.59 28.64 19.73
C GLU A 39 11.64 27.74 19.10
N ASN A 40 12.67 27.33 19.84
CA ASN A 40 13.67 26.39 19.39
C ASN A 40 13.17 24.93 19.40
N ASP A 41 11.98 24.70 19.94
CA ASP A 41 11.40 23.37 20.08
C ASP A 41 10.50 23.04 18.89
N SER A 42 10.76 21.89 18.28
CA SER A 42 9.90 21.30 17.24
C SER A 42 9.02 20.22 17.86
N SER A 43 7.72 20.29 17.61
CA SER A 43 6.76 19.27 18.04
C SER A 43 6.49 18.27 16.94
N GLN A 44 6.59 16.97 17.26
CA GLN A 44 6.26 15.89 16.34
C GLN A 44 4.81 15.46 16.52
N PHE A 45 4.07 15.31 15.42
CA PHE A 45 2.66 14.93 15.43
C PHE A 45 2.45 13.58 14.76
N THR A 46 1.83 12.67 15.50
CA THR A 46 1.25 11.42 14.95
C THR A 46 -0.11 11.71 14.32
N ILE A 47 -0.62 10.81 13.48
CA ILE A 47 -1.95 10.99 12.89
C ILE A 47 -3.03 10.72 13.95
N PHE A 48 -2.99 9.58 14.63
CA PHE A 48 -4.11 9.08 15.43
C PHE A 48 -3.82 8.98 16.93
N LEU A 49 -2.63 8.53 17.30
CA LEU A 49 -2.35 8.13 18.68
C LEU A 49 -1.32 9.03 19.34
N GLY A 50 -1.60 9.44 20.56
CA GLY A 50 -0.70 10.20 21.42
C GLY A 50 -1.25 11.58 21.81
N GLU A 51 -0.58 12.22 22.75
CA GLU A 51 -0.92 13.57 23.22
C GLU A 51 -0.75 14.62 22.11
N HIS A 52 0.19 14.38 21.22
CA HIS A 52 0.44 15.19 20.02
C HIS A 52 -0.11 14.49 18.76
N SER A 53 -1.39 14.12 18.76
CA SER A 53 -2.04 13.69 17.53
C SER A 53 -2.64 14.90 16.81
N LEU A 54 -2.65 14.85 15.47
CA LEU A 54 -3.30 15.90 14.66
C LEU A 54 -4.77 16.08 15.02
N TYR A 55 -5.45 15.02 15.45
CA TYR A 55 -6.85 15.08 15.89
C TYR A 55 -7.09 15.81 17.20
N ASN A 56 -6.08 15.82 18.08
CA ASN A 56 -6.17 16.48 19.40
C ASN A 56 -5.63 17.90 19.38
N ALA A 57 -4.90 18.28 18.33
CA ALA A 57 -4.30 19.59 18.21
C ALA A 57 -5.36 20.63 17.80
N LYS A 58 -5.77 21.47 18.74
CA LYS A 58 -6.75 22.57 18.53
C LYS A 58 -6.36 23.52 17.39
N GLU A 59 -5.08 23.62 17.10
CA GLU A 59 -4.49 24.47 16.07
C GLU A 59 -4.89 24.01 14.65
N PHE A 60 -5.32 22.77 14.50
CA PHE A 60 -5.66 22.15 13.21
C PHE A 60 -7.15 21.81 13.07
N GLU A 61 -7.98 22.17 14.06
CA GLU A 61 -9.38 21.72 14.21
C GLU A 61 -10.29 22.06 13.02
N GLY A 62 -10.02 23.13 12.28
CA GLY A 62 -10.81 23.51 11.10
C GLY A 62 -10.36 22.87 9.79
N LEU A 63 -9.10 22.46 9.66
CA LEU A 63 -8.49 21.97 8.42
C LEU A 63 -8.58 20.45 8.28
N ILE A 64 -8.62 19.72 9.39
CA ILE A 64 -8.53 18.25 9.42
C ILE A 64 -9.88 17.58 9.10
N HIS A 65 -11.01 18.27 9.25
CA HIS A 65 -12.32 17.61 9.44
C HIS A 65 -12.95 16.97 8.19
N SER A 66 -12.67 17.36 6.97
CA SER A 66 -13.40 16.77 5.85
C SER A 66 -12.54 15.90 4.93
N TYR A 67 -11.52 16.46 4.30
CA TYR A 67 -10.75 15.70 3.30
C TYR A 67 -9.73 14.77 3.93
N PHE A 68 -9.10 15.18 5.02
CA PHE A 68 -8.05 14.42 5.67
C PHE A 68 -8.61 13.13 6.29
N THR A 69 -9.73 13.22 7.01
CA THR A 69 -10.40 12.05 7.62
C THR A 69 -10.85 11.04 6.57
N ILE A 70 -11.46 11.51 5.47
CA ILE A 70 -11.89 10.63 4.38
C ILE A 70 -10.68 9.94 3.76
N SER A 71 -9.60 10.67 3.48
CA SER A 71 -8.38 10.10 2.92
C SER A 71 -7.76 9.04 3.84
N LEU A 72 -7.74 9.26 5.14
CA LEU A 72 -7.24 8.29 6.11
C LEU A 72 -8.09 7.03 6.17
N VAL A 73 -9.41 7.17 6.14
CA VAL A 73 -10.32 6.01 6.06
C VAL A 73 -10.06 5.21 4.79
N ILE A 74 -9.88 5.88 3.66
CA ILE A 74 -9.53 5.24 2.38
C ILE A 74 -8.20 4.49 2.51
N LEU A 75 -7.17 5.11 3.07
CA LEU A 75 -5.84 4.49 3.26
C LEU A 75 -5.87 3.27 4.20
N PHE A 76 -6.85 3.20 5.08
CA PHE A 76 -7.06 2.02 5.94
C PHE A 76 -7.87 0.94 5.25
N VAL A 77 -8.99 1.30 4.64
CA VAL A 77 -9.99 0.36 4.11
C VAL A 77 -9.55 -0.26 2.79
N LEU A 78 -8.99 0.54 1.88
CA LEU A 78 -8.63 0.04 0.54
C LEU A 78 -7.56 -1.07 0.55
N PRO A 79 -6.47 -1.00 1.34
CA PRO A 79 -5.50 -2.09 1.42
C PRO A 79 -6.11 -3.40 1.96
N VAL A 80 -7.01 -3.31 2.94
CA VAL A 80 -7.73 -4.48 3.47
C VAL A 80 -8.61 -5.11 2.39
N LEU A 81 -9.39 -4.27 1.69
CA LEU A 81 -10.22 -4.72 0.58
C LEU A 81 -9.38 -5.33 -0.55
N ALA A 82 -8.23 -4.73 -0.89
CA ALA A 82 -7.32 -5.26 -1.91
C ALA A 82 -6.86 -6.68 -1.58
N ILE A 83 -6.46 -6.92 -0.33
CA ILE A 83 -6.02 -8.24 0.14
C ILE A 83 -7.19 -9.23 0.12
N PHE A 84 -8.36 -8.83 0.57
CA PHE A 84 -9.54 -9.68 0.63
C PHE A 84 -10.04 -10.06 -0.76
N VAL A 85 -10.22 -9.11 -1.67
CA VAL A 85 -10.65 -9.35 -3.05
C VAL A 85 -9.62 -10.19 -3.81
N LYS A 86 -8.33 -9.93 -3.59
CA LYS A 86 -7.25 -10.76 -4.13
C LYS A 86 -7.38 -12.21 -3.69
N TYR A 87 -7.65 -12.46 -2.42
CA TYR A 87 -7.87 -13.81 -1.91
C TYR A 87 -9.05 -14.50 -2.60
N LEU A 88 -10.18 -13.79 -2.74
CA LEU A 88 -11.38 -14.32 -3.42
C LEU A 88 -11.11 -14.64 -4.89
N LEU A 89 -10.50 -13.72 -5.63
CA LEU A 89 -10.20 -13.92 -7.06
C LEU A 89 -9.23 -15.07 -7.28
N ASN A 90 -8.23 -15.23 -6.42
CA ASN A 90 -7.33 -16.39 -6.48
C ASN A 90 -8.08 -17.71 -6.24
N LYS A 91 -9.05 -17.72 -5.30
CA LYS A 91 -9.86 -18.90 -5.01
C LYS A 91 -10.77 -19.29 -6.17
N ILE A 92 -11.24 -18.32 -6.95
CA ILE A 92 -12.12 -18.53 -8.13
C ILE A 92 -11.30 -18.92 -9.38
N GLY A 93 -9.95 -18.78 -9.33
CA GLY A 93 -9.09 -19.17 -10.45
C GLY A 93 -8.67 -18.03 -11.39
N TYR A 94 -8.81 -16.76 -10.94
CA TYR A 94 -8.39 -15.57 -11.69
C TYR A 94 -7.13 -14.91 -11.09
N PRO A 95 -5.96 -15.57 -11.05
CA PRO A 95 -4.78 -15.07 -10.35
C PRO A 95 -4.22 -13.78 -10.98
N LEU A 96 -4.24 -13.64 -12.31
CA LEU A 96 -3.78 -12.44 -12.99
C LEU A 96 -4.60 -11.22 -12.59
N LEU A 97 -5.94 -11.35 -12.62
CA LEU A 97 -6.85 -10.28 -12.23
C LEU A 97 -6.70 -9.90 -10.75
N ALA A 98 -6.48 -10.90 -9.89
CA ALA A 98 -6.25 -10.73 -8.47
C ALA A 98 -5.01 -9.86 -8.18
N HIS A 99 -3.91 -10.12 -8.84
CA HIS A 99 -2.67 -9.34 -8.67
C HIS A 99 -2.77 -7.96 -9.33
N LEU A 100 -3.39 -7.86 -10.52
CA LEU A 100 -3.57 -6.58 -11.21
C LEU A 100 -4.45 -5.62 -10.40
N GLN A 101 -5.58 -6.09 -9.89
CA GLN A 101 -6.47 -5.30 -9.02
C GLN A 101 -5.74 -4.82 -7.76
N SER A 102 -4.99 -5.71 -7.09
CA SER A 102 -4.21 -5.37 -5.91
C SER A 102 -3.13 -4.31 -6.22
N LEU A 103 -2.43 -4.46 -7.35
CA LEU A 103 -1.45 -3.49 -7.84
C LEU A 103 -2.06 -2.10 -8.03
N LEU A 104 -3.19 -2.02 -8.74
CA LEU A 104 -3.87 -0.74 -8.99
C LEU A 104 -4.32 -0.05 -7.70
N ILE A 105 -4.84 -0.81 -6.74
CA ILE A 105 -5.26 -0.24 -5.45
C ILE A 105 -4.05 0.28 -4.66
N PHE A 106 -2.93 -0.45 -4.59
CA PHE A 106 -1.75 0.04 -3.87
C PHE A 106 -1.13 1.28 -4.54
N VAL A 107 -1.13 1.36 -5.87
CA VAL A 107 -0.71 2.57 -6.59
C VAL A 107 -1.64 3.74 -6.24
N ALA A 108 -2.96 3.53 -6.27
CA ALA A 108 -3.92 4.56 -5.89
C ALA A 108 -3.73 5.03 -4.44
N CYS A 109 -3.55 4.10 -3.49
CA CYS A 109 -3.28 4.43 -2.08
C CYS A 109 -1.98 5.23 -1.91
N SER A 110 -0.92 4.88 -2.65
CA SER A 110 0.35 5.61 -2.64
C SER A 110 0.15 7.07 -3.11
N ILE A 111 -0.59 7.28 -4.19
CA ILE A 111 -0.91 8.61 -4.71
C ILE A 111 -1.77 9.40 -3.73
N ILE A 112 -2.80 8.78 -3.15
CA ILE A 112 -3.68 9.41 -2.16
C ILE A 112 -2.87 9.83 -0.92
N LEU A 113 -1.97 8.98 -0.43
CA LEU A 113 -1.11 9.30 0.69
C LEU A 113 -0.24 10.53 0.39
N ILE A 114 0.44 10.55 -0.76
CA ILE A 114 1.28 11.68 -1.17
C ILE A 114 0.43 12.95 -1.24
N PHE A 115 -0.70 12.89 -1.96
CA PHE A 115 -1.53 14.07 -2.16
C PHE A 115 -2.09 14.62 -0.85
N THR A 116 -2.60 13.74 0.02
CA THR A 116 -3.19 14.13 1.31
C THR A 116 -2.15 14.75 2.23
N MET A 117 -0.98 14.10 2.37
CA MET A 117 0.04 14.57 3.29
C MET A 117 0.72 15.84 2.78
N PHE A 118 0.94 15.94 1.48
CA PHE A 118 1.53 17.13 0.89
C PHE A 118 0.59 18.34 0.91
N SER A 119 -0.71 18.12 0.70
CA SER A 119 -1.69 19.22 0.77
C SER A 119 -1.74 19.89 2.13
N MET A 120 -1.52 19.15 3.22
CA MET A 120 -1.45 19.70 4.57
C MET A 120 -0.21 20.59 4.77
N THR A 121 0.94 20.19 4.21
CA THR A 121 2.16 21.02 4.32
C THR A 121 2.08 22.31 3.51
N VAL A 122 1.24 22.35 2.47
CA VAL A 122 0.99 23.56 1.68
C VAL A 122 0.01 24.50 2.39
N GLN A 123 -0.95 23.95 3.12
CA GLN A 123 -1.98 24.75 3.82
C GLN A 123 -1.53 25.31 5.16
N ILE A 124 -0.56 24.66 5.80
CA ILE A 124 -0.06 25.05 7.13
C ILE A 124 1.42 25.38 7.01
N ASP A 125 1.74 26.65 7.10
CA ASP A 125 3.12 27.13 7.16
C ASP A 125 3.87 26.45 8.33
N LEU A 126 5.14 26.09 8.11
CA LEU A 126 6.01 25.45 9.11
C LEU A 126 5.70 23.98 9.44
N LEU A 127 4.71 23.39 8.79
CA LEU A 127 4.47 21.94 8.87
C LEU A 127 5.37 21.22 7.86
N ARG A 128 6.17 20.27 8.35
CA ARG A 128 7.04 19.45 7.49
C ARG A 128 6.71 17.98 7.64
N LEU A 129 6.87 17.22 6.54
CA LEU A 129 6.72 15.77 6.58
C LEU A 129 7.85 15.14 7.40
N ASP A 130 7.48 14.17 8.25
CA ASP A 130 8.40 13.41 9.08
C ASP A 130 8.55 11.96 8.59
N TRP A 131 9.42 11.18 9.22
CA TRP A 131 9.82 9.85 8.79
C TRP A 131 8.67 8.84 8.67
N GLY A 132 7.59 9.00 9.44
CA GLY A 132 6.39 8.15 9.36
C GLY A 132 5.75 8.15 7.96
N PHE A 133 5.68 9.33 7.31
CA PHE A 133 5.24 9.44 5.92
C PHE A 133 6.13 8.62 4.98
N TYR A 134 7.44 8.80 5.05
CA TYR A 134 8.38 8.11 4.16
C TYR A 134 8.36 6.60 4.37
N LEU A 135 8.20 6.15 5.62
CA LEU A 135 8.12 4.73 5.94
C LEU A 135 6.82 4.10 5.40
N CYS A 136 5.67 4.77 5.55
CA CYS A 136 4.42 4.31 4.95
C CYS A 136 4.50 4.27 3.43
N GLN A 137 5.13 5.27 2.81
CA GLN A 137 5.35 5.29 1.37
C GLN A 137 6.25 4.13 0.92
N ALA A 138 7.29 3.80 1.70
CA ALA A 138 8.15 2.65 1.43
C ALA A 138 7.36 1.32 1.48
N PHE A 139 6.42 1.15 2.42
CA PHE A 139 5.55 -0.03 2.44
C PHE A 139 4.69 -0.14 1.17
N TYR A 140 4.11 0.95 0.67
CA TYR A 140 3.37 0.91 -0.59
C TYR A 140 4.25 0.51 -1.76
N TRP A 141 5.48 1.03 -1.87
CA TRP A 141 6.43 0.61 -2.90
C TRP A 141 6.77 -0.88 -2.81
N ILE A 142 6.95 -1.43 -1.61
CA ILE A 142 7.18 -2.88 -1.41
C ILE A 142 5.97 -3.69 -1.92
N PHE A 143 4.73 -3.27 -1.60
CA PHE A 143 3.52 -3.93 -2.09
C PHE A 143 3.41 -3.83 -3.62
N ILE A 144 3.62 -2.66 -4.21
CA ILE A 144 3.57 -2.41 -5.64
C ILE A 144 4.59 -3.28 -6.40
N LEU A 145 5.85 -3.26 -5.98
CA LEU A 145 6.91 -4.06 -6.59
C LEU A 145 6.63 -5.56 -6.52
N ARG A 146 6.12 -6.02 -5.41
CA ARG A 146 5.73 -7.42 -5.21
C ARG A 146 4.59 -7.82 -6.15
N GLU A 147 3.54 -7.01 -6.25
CA GLU A 147 2.40 -7.32 -7.12
C GLU A 147 2.82 -7.23 -8.59
N TRP A 148 3.63 -6.25 -8.96
CA TRP A 148 4.23 -6.15 -10.29
C TRP A 148 5.02 -7.40 -10.66
N TRP A 149 5.86 -7.89 -9.76
CA TRP A 149 6.64 -9.12 -9.97
C TRP A 149 5.75 -10.34 -10.21
N ASN A 150 4.66 -10.47 -9.43
CA ASN A 150 3.70 -11.56 -9.60
C ASN A 150 2.96 -11.48 -10.94
N VAL A 151 2.49 -10.29 -11.33
CA VAL A 151 1.86 -10.06 -12.64
C VAL A 151 2.80 -10.43 -13.79
N SER A 152 4.03 -9.90 -13.74
CA SER A 152 5.05 -10.17 -14.77
C SER A 152 5.37 -11.66 -14.88
N GLY A 153 5.47 -12.37 -13.75
CA GLY A 153 5.72 -13.80 -13.72
C GLY A 153 4.57 -14.64 -14.31
N ILE A 154 3.32 -14.23 -14.09
CA ILE A 154 2.16 -14.92 -14.68
C ILE A 154 2.11 -14.69 -16.19
N VAL A 155 2.31 -13.45 -16.63
CA VAL A 155 2.30 -13.09 -18.07
C VAL A 155 3.43 -13.81 -18.80
N TYR A 156 4.63 -13.84 -18.23
CA TYR A 156 5.78 -14.53 -18.80
C TYR A 156 5.50 -16.03 -19.02
N ARG A 157 4.99 -16.72 -17.99
CA ARG A 157 4.65 -18.15 -18.10
C ARG A 157 3.60 -18.41 -19.16
N ARG A 158 2.57 -17.58 -19.23
CA ARG A 158 1.49 -17.74 -20.22
C ARG A 158 2.02 -17.61 -21.66
N ASN A 159 2.94 -16.66 -21.88
CA ASN A 159 3.52 -16.48 -23.21
C ASN A 159 4.42 -17.66 -23.62
N HIS A 160 5.24 -18.17 -22.71
CA HIS A 160 6.10 -19.33 -23.02
C HIS A 160 5.31 -20.62 -23.23
N LEU A 161 4.27 -20.91 -22.44
CA LEU A 161 3.42 -22.06 -22.66
C LEU A 161 2.73 -22.02 -24.05
N SER A 162 2.27 -20.85 -24.48
CA SER A 162 1.66 -20.68 -25.78
C SER A 162 2.65 -20.84 -26.96
N ASP A 163 3.91 -20.55 -26.75
CA ASP A 163 4.96 -20.70 -27.76
C ASP A 163 5.40 -22.17 -27.88
N ASP A 164 5.46 -22.89 -26.76
CA ASP A 164 5.74 -24.35 -26.75
C ASP A 164 4.61 -25.14 -27.42
N GLU A 165 3.35 -24.83 -27.09
CA GLU A 165 2.17 -25.45 -27.75
C GLU A 165 2.16 -25.19 -29.26
N ARG A 166 2.50 -23.96 -29.71
CA ARG A 166 2.61 -23.64 -31.15
C ARG A 166 3.78 -24.32 -31.85
N ALA A 167 4.86 -24.58 -31.11
CA ALA A 167 6.00 -25.34 -31.65
C ALA A 167 5.62 -26.82 -31.88
N GLU A 168 4.94 -27.43 -30.90
CA GLU A 168 4.44 -28.79 -31.01
C GLU A 168 3.41 -28.97 -32.14
N GLU A 169 2.47 -28.00 -32.32
CA GLU A 169 1.52 -28.02 -33.44
C GLU A 169 2.21 -27.94 -34.82
N LYS A 170 3.30 -27.16 -34.91
CA LYS A 170 4.07 -27.07 -36.16
C LYS A 170 4.85 -28.34 -36.48
N GLU A 171 5.40 -28.99 -35.47
CA GLU A 171 6.06 -30.29 -35.66
C GLU A 171 5.06 -31.38 -36.12
N GLN A 172 3.88 -31.44 -35.49
CA GLN A 172 2.82 -32.38 -35.87
C GLN A 172 2.24 -32.13 -37.28
N SER A 173 2.29 -30.89 -37.75
CA SER A 173 1.81 -30.56 -39.11
C SER A 173 2.86 -30.75 -40.19
N ALA A 174 4.11 -31.05 -39.83
CA ALA A 174 5.23 -31.29 -40.76
C ALA A 174 5.51 -32.79 -41.02
N GLU A 175 4.88 -33.69 -40.26
CA GLU A 175 4.85 -35.14 -40.50
C GLU A 175 3.63 -35.53 -41.34
#